data_dc1fffb4a5b4dd3d8841ddd8e7f6a999
#
_entry.id   dc1fffb4a5b4dd3d8841ddd8e7f6a999
#
_cell.length_a   1.000
_cell.length_b   1.000
_cell.length_c   1.000
_cell.angle_alpha   90.00
_cell.angle_beta   90.00
_cell.angle_gamma   90.00
#
_symmetry.space_group_name_H-M   'P 1'
#
loop_
_entity.id
_entity.type
_entity.pdbx_description
1 polymer ?
#
loop_
_entity_poly.entity_id
_entity_poly.type
_entity_poly.pdbx_seq_one_letter_code
_entity_poly.pdbx_strand_id
1 'polypeptide(L)'
;MTTAAGPLEAVGWDERFATTFATEAPGLVPGRILGEERGEYAVVTADGEGPASPSGRLRHETRLDPATAWPAVGDWVGLDPLDAAELGASHRRIQHVLSRRTAVVRRSPEDRRMPSQVLASNVDVVYVVTSVNAEFNVRRLERYLAVAWESGATPVVLLSKSDLADDVEAFRLEAATTAPGVDVIAVSAITGEGIEAVRGHLGAGRTVVFTGSSGVGKSSIVNALAGEALLDTGGIRLDDARGRHTTTRRQLVRLAGGVLIDTPGLRELGVLDGDGLATAFDDVEQTAANCRFGDCRHQSEPGCAVREAIANGDLDRDRFDAYEKLQREAARARLATDALGRRAERRKWSVISKRVDAHMRLKYGSER
;
A
#
# COMPACT_ATOMS: atom_id res chain seq x y z
N MET A 1 31.29 -22.32 0.81
CA MET A 1 30.10 -23.12 1.22
C MET A 1 29.11 -22.13 1.81
N THR A 2 28.12 -21.72 1.02
CA THR A 2 27.06 -20.82 1.49
C THR A 2 26.17 -21.65 2.41
N THR A 3 26.18 -21.39 3.71
CA THR A 3 25.20 -21.97 4.64
C THR A 3 23.80 -21.60 4.12
N ALA A 4 22.94 -22.60 3.97
CA ALA A 4 21.54 -22.37 3.60
C ALA A 4 20.94 -21.42 4.63
N ALA A 5 20.29 -20.34 4.16
CA ALA A 5 19.59 -19.42 5.03
C ALA A 5 18.52 -20.17 5.83
N GLY A 6 18.38 -19.88 7.12
CA GLY A 6 17.35 -20.46 7.95
C GLY A 6 15.93 -20.08 7.47
N PRO A 7 14.88 -20.74 8.01
CA PRO A 7 13.50 -20.46 7.59
C PRO A 7 13.07 -19.00 7.73
N LEU A 8 13.54 -18.28 8.73
CA LEU A 8 13.24 -16.87 8.97
C LEU A 8 14.02 -15.95 8.04
N GLU A 9 15.32 -16.21 7.83
CA GLU A 9 16.17 -15.45 6.93
C GLU A 9 15.66 -15.55 5.48
N ALA A 10 15.17 -16.74 5.11
CA ALA A 10 14.56 -16.95 3.78
C ALA A 10 13.31 -16.10 3.52
N VAL A 11 12.70 -15.57 4.58
CA VAL A 11 11.54 -14.68 4.51
C VAL A 11 11.86 -13.28 5.04
N GLY A 12 13.13 -12.89 5.13
CA GLY A 12 13.55 -11.52 5.39
C GLY A 12 13.84 -11.16 6.85
N TRP A 13 14.10 -12.16 7.71
CA TRP A 13 14.63 -11.88 9.04
C TRP A 13 16.04 -11.31 8.93
N ASP A 14 16.28 -10.18 9.55
CA ASP A 14 17.57 -9.50 9.59
C ASP A 14 17.91 -9.01 11.00
N GLU A 15 19.14 -8.50 11.18
CA GLU A 15 19.64 -7.98 12.45
C GLU A 15 18.78 -6.85 13.02
N ARG A 16 18.16 -6.03 12.17
CA ARG A 16 17.27 -4.94 12.61
C ARG A 16 15.99 -5.51 13.21
N PHE A 17 15.39 -6.53 12.57
CA PHE A 17 14.22 -7.20 13.15
C PHE A 17 14.58 -7.93 14.43
N ALA A 18 15.76 -8.57 14.51
CA ALA A 18 16.23 -9.21 15.73
C ALA A 18 16.37 -8.22 16.90
N THR A 19 16.93 -7.03 16.64
CA THR A 19 17.07 -5.96 17.65
C THR A 19 15.70 -5.44 18.11
N THR A 20 14.80 -5.17 17.16
CA THR A 20 13.42 -4.73 17.45
C THR A 20 12.70 -5.78 18.27
N PHE A 21 12.80 -7.06 17.88
CA PHE A 21 12.17 -8.17 18.56
C PHE A 21 12.64 -8.32 20.01
N ALA A 22 13.94 -8.25 20.23
CA ALA A 22 14.52 -8.33 21.58
C ALA A 22 13.98 -7.26 22.53
N THR A 23 13.61 -6.09 21.97
CA THR A 23 13.06 -4.96 22.74
C THR A 23 11.55 -5.05 22.92
N GLU A 24 10.80 -5.36 21.86
CA GLU A 24 9.33 -5.29 21.85
C GLU A 24 8.66 -6.60 22.30
N ALA A 25 9.31 -7.75 22.11
CA ALA A 25 8.74 -9.07 22.34
C ALA A 25 9.68 -10.02 23.12
N PRO A 26 10.28 -9.58 24.24
CA PRO A 26 11.22 -10.41 24.99
C PRO A 26 10.56 -11.69 25.51
N GLY A 27 11.23 -12.84 25.36
CA GLY A 27 10.75 -14.13 25.82
C GLY A 27 9.71 -14.81 24.93
N LEU A 28 9.30 -14.17 23.82
CA LEU A 28 8.44 -14.77 22.80
C LEU A 28 9.28 -15.43 21.69
N VAL A 29 8.63 -16.16 20.79
CA VAL A 29 9.24 -16.79 19.62
C VAL A 29 8.96 -15.92 18.39
N PRO A 30 9.99 -15.55 17.60
CA PRO A 30 9.78 -14.77 16.40
C PRO A 30 9.11 -15.60 15.31
N GLY A 31 8.15 -14.98 14.63
CA GLY A 31 7.51 -15.57 13.46
C GLY A 31 7.13 -14.51 12.46
N ARG A 32 6.99 -14.89 11.17
CA ARG A 32 6.47 -14.04 10.12
C ARG A 32 5.13 -14.55 9.62
N ILE A 33 4.15 -13.66 9.44
CA ILE A 33 2.84 -14.01 8.91
C ILE A 33 2.93 -14.24 7.42
N LEU A 34 2.62 -15.47 7.00
CA LEU A 34 2.59 -15.89 5.60
C LEU A 34 1.22 -15.70 4.96
N GLY A 35 0.14 -15.83 5.73
CA GLY A 35 -1.21 -15.75 5.20
C GLY A 35 -2.26 -15.56 6.28
N GLU A 36 -3.46 -15.13 5.86
CA GLU A 36 -4.64 -14.97 6.71
C GLU A 36 -5.84 -15.62 6.07
N GLU A 37 -6.57 -16.41 6.85
CA GLU A 37 -7.85 -16.96 6.46
C GLU A 37 -8.82 -16.97 7.66
N ARG A 38 -9.90 -16.16 7.56
CA ARG A 38 -10.99 -16.13 8.57
C ARG A 38 -10.51 -15.87 10.01
N GLY A 39 -9.45 -15.07 10.16
CA GLY A 39 -8.89 -14.74 11.48
C GLY A 39 -7.90 -15.77 12.03
N GLU A 40 -7.55 -16.79 11.25
CA GLU A 40 -6.44 -17.69 11.47
C GLU A 40 -5.28 -17.31 10.55
N TYR A 41 -4.07 -17.50 11.03
CA TYR A 41 -2.84 -17.10 10.35
C TYR A 41 -1.94 -18.30 10.11
N ALA A 42 -1.36 -18.35 8.92
CA ALA A 42 -0.18 -19.19 8.69
C ALA A 42 1.06 -18.38 9.06
N VAL A 43 1.93 -18.94 9.86
CA VAL A 43 3.18 -18.29 10.28
C VAL A 43 4.37 -19.21 10.05
N VAL A 44 5.53 -18.62 9.75
CA VAL A 44 6.81 -19.30 9.71
C VAL A 44 7.65 -18.89 10.94
N THR A 45 8.28 -19.86 11.58
CA THR A 45 9.23 -19.69 12.68
C THR A 45 10.54 -20.38 12.33
N ALA A 46 11.52 -20.35 13.22
CA ALA A 46 12.75 -21.13 13.06
C ALA A 46 12.47 -22.64 13.01
N ASP A 47 11.39 -23.12 13.66
CA ASP A 47 10.99 -24.53 13.72
C ASP A 47 10.19 -24.98 12.48
N GLY A 48 9.79 -24.04 11.59
CA GLY A 48 8.97 -24.30 10.40
C GLY A 48 7.66 -23.53 10.38
N GLU A 49 6.76 -23.94 9.48
CA GLU A 49 5.46 -23.31 9.26
C GLU A 49 4.36 -23.96 10.10
N GLY A 50 3.43 -23.15 10.58
CA GLY A 50 2.30 -23.63 11.37
C GLY A 50 1.17 -22.62 11.52
N PRO A 51 0.01 -23.04 12.07
CA PRO A 51 -1.11 -22.16 12.33
C PRO A 51 -0.91 -21.30 13.58
N ALA A 52 -1.46 -20.09 13.55
CA ALA A 52 -1.50 -19.19 14.68
C ALA A 52 -2.77 -18.36 14.73
N SER A 53 -3.17 -17.90 15.93
CA SER A 53 -4.26 -16.93 16.07
C SER A 53 -3.94 -15.87 17.11
N PRO A 54 -4.51 -14.65 17.01
CA PRO A 54 -4.32 -13.62 18.01
C PRO A 54 -4.76 -14.09 19.41
N SER A 55 -3.94 -13.80 20.42
CA SER A 55 -4.27 -14.09 21.81
C SER A 55 -5.48 -13.28 22.28
N GLY A 56 -6.12 -13.71 23.36
CA GLY A 56 -7.19 -12.96 24.00
C GLY A 56 -6.72 -11.57 24.45
N ARG A 57 -5.48 -11.47 24.93
CA ARG A 57 -4.82 -10.22 25.32
C ARG A 57 -4.69 -9.28 24.13
N LEU A 58 -4.09 -9.71 23.01
CA LEU A 58 -3.92 -8.88 21.80
C LEU A 58 -5.27 -8.40 21.26
N ARG A 59 -6.30 -9.27 21.25
CA ARG A 59 -7.67 -8.90 20.86
C ARG A 59 -8.26 -7.83 21.77
N HIS A 60 -7.98 -7.89 23.05
CA HIS A 60 -8.46 -6.91 24.04
C HIS A 60 -7.75 -5.57 23.87
N GLU A 61 -6.43 -5.57 23.76
CA GLU A 61 -5.59 -4.38 23.57
C GLU A 61 -5.99 -3.63 22.30
N THR A 62 -6.16 -4.31 21.19
CA THR A 62 -6.59 -3.70 19.90
C THR A 62 -7.98 -3.05 19.97
N ARG A 63 -8.87 -3.55 20.83
CA ARG A 63 -10.19 -2.94 21.06
C ARG A 63 -10.11 -1.67 21.88
N LEU A 64 -9.20 -1.62 22.84
CA LEU A 64 -9.00 -0.49 23.73
C LEU A 64 -8.20 0.64 23.07
N ASP A 65 -7.16 0.26 22.37
CA ASP A 65 -6.24 1.17 21.69
C ASP A 65 -6.16 0.86 20.19
N PRO A 66 -6.76 1.70 19.34
CA PRO A 66 -6.66 1.56 17.89
C PRO A 66 -5.23 1.68 17.33
N ALA A 67 -4.26 2.17 18.13
CA ALA A 67 -2.85 2.20 17.75
C ALA A 67 -2.21 0.81 17.85
N THR A 68 -2.78 -0.12 18.64
CA THR A 68 -2.31 -1.51 18.70
C THR A 68 -2.53 -2.19 17.35
N ALA A 69 -1.44 -2.66 16.76
CA ALA A 69 -1.48 -3.27 15.43
C ALA A 69 -2.25 -4.60 15.44
N TRP A 70 -3.25 -4.71 14.55
CA TRP A 70 -3.85 -6.00 14.22
C TRP A 70 -2.95 -6.75 13.22
N PRO A 71 -2.75 -8.07 13.37
CA PRO A 71 -1.86 -8.83 12.49
C PRO A 71 -2.26 -8.74 11.01
N ALA A 72 -1.27 -8.63 10.12
CA ALA A 72 -1.44 -8.60 8.68
C ALA A 72 -0.35 -9.44 7.99
N VAL A 73 -0.56 -9.82 6.74
CA VAL A 73 0.44 -10.58 5.97
C VAL A 73 1.73 -9.77 5.81
N GLY A 74 2.85 -10.42 6.11
CA GLY A 74 4.18 -9.80 6.13
C GLY A 74 4.63 -9.29 7.50
N ASP A 75 3.73 -9.24 8.50
CA ASP A 75 4.11 -8.83 9.86
C ASP A 75 5.06 -9.82 10.52
N TRP A 76 6.00 -9.26 11.27
CA TRP A 76 6.74 -9.98 12.28
C TRP A 76 5.98 -9.98 13.59
N VAL A 77 5.90 -11.13 14.22
CA VAL A 77 5.08 -11.35 15.42
C VAL A 77 5.85 -12.09 16.51
N GLY A 78 5.50 -11.78 17.75
CA GLY A 78 5.91 -12.57 18.91
C GLY A 78 4.85 -13.63 19.23
N LEU A 79 5.27 -14.88 19.19
CA LEU A 79 4.43 -16.06 19.44
C LEU A 79 4.75 -16.67 20.80
N ASP A 80 3.77 -17.33 21.43
CA ASP A 80 4.02 -18.10 22.62
C ASP A 80 5.06 -19.19 22.34
N PRO A 81 6.03 -19.42 23.25
CA PRO A 81 6.88 -20.58 23.20
C PRO A 81 6.01 -21.84 23.34
N LEU A 82 6.34 -22.89 22.60
CA LEU A 82 5.72 -24.22 22.77
C LEU A 82 6.59 -25.07 23.64
N ASP A 83 5.97 -25.88 24.50
CA ASP A 83 6.68 -26.94 25.19
C ASP A 83 7.20 -27.97 24.18
N ALA A 84 8.33 -28.64 24.52
CA ALA A 84 8.99 -29.60 23.63
C ALA A 84 8.07 -30.76 23.18
N ALA A 85 7.03 -31.07 23.94
CA ALA A 85 6.02 -32.08 23.63
C ALA A 85 4.97 -31.60 22.60
N GLU A 86 4.89 -30.30 22.35
CA GLU A 86 3.90 -29.67 21.47
C GLU A 86 4.48 -29.26 20.12
N LEU A 87 5.80 -29.46 19.90
CA LEU A 87 6.47 -29.18 18.62
C LEU A 87 5.93 -30.10 17.52
N GLY A 88 5.32 -29.51 16.53
CA GLY A 88 4.93 -30.20 15.28
C GLY A 88 3.47 -30.11 14.84
N ALA A 89 2.53 -29.70 15.72
CA ALA A 89 1.12 -29.55 15.34
C ALA A 89 0.37 -28.47 16.13
N SER A 90 1.04 -27.79 17.06
CA SER A 90 0.36 -26.92 18.02
C SER A 90 0.10 -25.56 17.45
N HIS A 91 -1.15 -25.15 17.57
CA HIS A 91 -1.65 -23.84 17.23
C HIS A 91 -1.05 -22.77 18.15
N ARG A 92 -0.19 -21.89 17.61
CA ARG A 92 0.48 -20.84 18.37
C ARG A 92 -0.44 -19.65 18.64
N ARG A 93 -0.16 -18.88 19.69
CA ARG A 93 -0.84 -17.61 19.95
C ARG A 93 0.06 -16.44 19.60
N ILE A 94 -0.48 -15.49 18.82
CA ILE A 94 0.18 -14.22 18.53
C ILE A 94 -0.05 -13.30 19.72
N GLN A 95 1.01 -12.98 20.44
CA GLN A 95 0.98 -12.13 21.62
C GLN A 95 1.29 -10.68 21.30
N HIS A 96 2.12 -10.45 20.27
CA HIS A 96 2.58 -9.12 19.90
C HIS A 96 2.80 -9.02 18.38
N VAL A 97 2.52 -7.87 17.81
CA VAL A 97 2.88 -7.51 16.42
C VAL A 97 3.97 -6.46 16.49
N LEU A 98 5.13 -6.75 15.91
CA LEU A 98 6.27 -5.83 15.92
C LEU A 98 5.95 -4.54 15.15
N SER A 99 6.63 -3.48 15.52
CA SER A 99 6.60 -2.21 14.80
C SER A 99 6.97 -2.42 13.31
N ARG A 100 6.07 -2.00 12.42
CA ARG A 100 6.23 -2.14 10.97
C ARG A 100 7.23 -1.12 10.46
N ARG A 101 8.12 -1.54 9.54
CA ARG A 101 9.00 -0.61 8.81
C ARG A 101 8.23 0.12 7.72
N THR A 102 7.38 -0.64 7.03
CA THR A 102 6.56 -0.17 5.91
C THR A 102 5.18 -0.83 5.99
N ALA A 103 4.14 -0.15 5.47
CA ALA A 103 2.82 -0.74 5.43
C ALA A 103 2.02 -0.21 4.23
N VAL A 104 1.58 -1.11 3.37
CA VAL A 104 0.62 -0.77 2.31
C VAL A 104 -0.77 -0.84 2.90
N VAL A 105 -1.43 0.31 2.99
CA VAL A 105 -2.73 0.47 3.66
C VAL A 105 -3.80 0.80 2.63
N ARG A 106 -4.91 0.07 2.68
CA ARG A 106 -6.14 0.44 1.99
C ARG A 106 -7.03 1.21 2.94
N ARG A 107 -7.50 2.36 2.50
CA ARG A 107 -8.48 3.15 3.24
C ARG A 107 -9.82 3.11 2.52
N SER A 108 -10.87 2.88 3.26
CA SER A 108 -12.25 2.93 2.79
C SER A 108 -13.04 3.90 3.67
N PRO A 109 -13.17 5.18 3.26
CA PRO A 109 -13.92 6.19 4.03
C PRO A 109 -15.38 5.81 4.25
N GLU A 110 -15.91 4.93 3.41
CA GLU A 110 -17.28 4.44 3.45
C GLU A 110 -17.47 3.34 4.50
N ASP A 111 -16.43 2.57 4.82
CA ASP A 111 -16.49 1.55 5.86
C ASP A 111 -16.19 2.15 7.24
N ARG A 112 -17.26 2.54 7.94
CA ARG A 112 -17.16 3.09 9.29
C ARG A 112 -16.66 2.10 10.34
N ARG A 113 -16.62 0.79 10.04
CA ARG A 113 -16.17 -0.27 10.96
C ARG A 113 -14.68 -0.53 10.82
N MET A 114 -14.17 -0.44 9.60
CA MET A 114 -12.75 -0.64 9.28
C MET A 114 -12.27 0.45 8.30
N PRO A 115 -12.03 1.68 8.80
CA PRO A 115 -11.67 2.82 7.95
C PRO A 115 -10.29 2.65 7.29
N SER A 116 -9.43 1.80 7.84
CA SER A 116 -8.13 1.46 7.26
C SER A 116 -7.82 -0.02 7.48
N GLN A 117 -7.23 -0.66 6.47
CA GLN A 117 -6.79 -2.04 6.51
C GLN A 117 -5.38 -2.14 5.95
N VAL A 118 -4.46 -2.72 6.73
CA VAL A 118 -3.13 -3.08 6.23
C VAL A 118 -3.29 -4.27 5.28
N LEU A 119 -2.85 -4.07 4.05
CA LEU A 119 -2.90 -5.09 2.99
C LEU A 119 -1.63 -5.93 2.97
N ALA A 120 -0.47 -5.28 3.16
CA ALA A 120 0.83 -5.89 3.23
C ALA A 120 1.72 -5.06 4.15
N SER A 121 2.60 -5.71 4.90
CA SER A 121 3.54 -5.05 5.82
C SER A 121 4.97 -5.48 5.55
N ASN A 122 5.92 -4.64 5.99
CA ASN A 122 7.34 -4.87 5.83
C ASN A 122 7.73 -5.15 4.38
N VAL A 123 7.17 -4.33 3.48
CA VAL A 123 7.41 -4.36 2.03
C VAL A 123 8.64 -3.50 1.73
N ASP A 124 9.60 -4.03 0.98
CA ASP A 124 10.80 -3.29 0.56
C ASP A 124 10.57 -2.57 -0.78
N VAL A 125 9.88 -3.22 -1.72
CA VAL A 125 9.65 -2.68 -3.07
C VAL A 125 8.19 -2.81 -3.48
N VAL A 126 7.64 -1.72 -4.01
CA VAL A 126 6.32 -1.70 -4.66
C VAL A 126 6.52 -1.58 -6.17
N TYR A 127 6.24 -2.64 -6.90
CA TYR A 127 6.19 -2.57 -8.36
C TYR A 127 4.89 -1.96 -8.83
N VAL A 128 4.98 -0.77 -9.41
CA VAL A 128 3.85 -0.05 -10.03
C VAL A 128 3.78 -0.45 -11.49
N VAL A 129 2.82 -1.32 -11.85
CA VAL A 129 2.70 -1.89 -13.19
C VAL A 129 1.69 -1.12 -14.02
N THR A 130 2.12 -0.62 -15.15
CA THR A 130 1.28 -0.02 -16.21
C THR A 130 1.63 -0.64 -17.56
N SER A 131 0.68 -0.76 -18.49
CA SER A 131 0.95 -1.37 -19.79
C SER A 131 1.24 -0.29 -20.86
N VAL A 132 2.19 -0.59 -21.77
CA VAL A 132 2.56 0.28 -22.89
C VAL A 132 1.55 0.15 -24.05
N ASN A 133 0.32 0.59 -23.81
CA ASN A 133 -0.77 0.59 -24.80
C ASN A 133 -1.69 1.79 -24.55
N ALA A 134 -2.84 1.85 -25.23
CA ALA A 134 -3.85 2.90 -25.06
C ALA A 134 -4.38 3.06 -23.61
N GLU A 135 -4.07 2.13 -22.72
CA GLU A 135 -4.41 2.22 -21.28
C GLU A 135 -3.35 2.90 -20.44
N PHE A 136 -2.20 3.27 -21.03
CA PHE A 136 -1.18 4.05 -20.31
C PHE A 136 -1.79 5.38 -19.84
N ASN A 137 -1.64 5.68 -18.56
CA ASN A 137 -2.26 6.86 -17.97
C ASN A 137 -1.39 7.44 -16.86
N VAL A 138 -0.79 8.57 -17.13
CA VAL A 138 0.11 9.32 -16.23
C VAL A 138 -0.55 9.61 -14.88
N ARG A 139 -1.82 10.05 -14.87
CA ARG A 139 -2.53 10.40 -13.63
C ARG A 139 -2.77 9.19 -12.73
N ARG A 140 -2.91 8.01 -13.34
CA ARG A 140 -3.00 6.75 -12.60
C ARG A 140 -1.64 6.34 -12.06
N LEU A 141 -0.59 6.55 -12.84
CA LEU A 141 0.79 6.30 -12.42
C LEU A 141 1.16 7.16 -11.21
N GLU A 142 0.91 8.47 -11.26
CA GLU A 142 1.09 9.41 -10.15
C GLU A 142 0.39 8.94 -8.86
N ARG A 143 -0.84 8.50 -8.99
CA ARG A 143 -1.61 7.98 -7.84
C ARG A 143 -0.98 6.75 -7.21
N TYR A 144 -0.54 5.78 -8.03
CA TYR A 144 0.12 4.57 -7.51
C TYR A 144 1.47 4.88 -6.88
N LEU A 145 2.22 5.81 -7.45
CA LEU A 145 3.49 6.28 -6.88
C LEU A 145 3.28 6.94 -5.52
N ALA A 146 2.30 7.82 -5.40
CA ALA A 146 1.98 8.46 -4.14
C ALA A 146 1.64 7.43 -3.04
N VAL A 147 0.85 6.39 -3.36
CA VAL A 147 0.55 5.30 -2.41
C VAL A 147 1.79 4.47 -2.09
N ALA A 148 2.65 4.20 -3.07
CA ALA A 148 3.90 3.47 -2.84
C ALA A 148 4.82 4.24 -1.90
N TRP A 149 5.02 5.54 -2.12
CA TRP A 149 5.79 6.40 -1.23
C TRP A 149 5.19 6.48 0.18
N GLU A 150 3.86 6.62 0.28
CA GLU A 150 3.18 6.65 1.59
C GLU A 150 3.37 5.36 2.38
N SER A 151 3.53 4.23 1.70
CA SER A 151 3.80 2.95 2.37
C SER A 151 5.18 2.90 3.05
N GLY A 152 6.10 3.79 2.70
CA GLY A 152 7.52 3.78 3.11
C GLY A 152 8.39 2.82 2.30
N ALA A 153 7.82 2.10 1.30
CA ALA A 153 8.57 1.20 0.42
C ALA A 153 9.13 1.94 -0.81
N THR A 154 10.15 1.36 -1.44
CA THR A 154 10.72 1.91 -2.67
C THR A 154 9.84 1.58 -3.88
N PRO A 155 9.30 2.55 -4.63
CA PRO A 155 8.59 2.27 -5.86
C PRO A 155 9.54 1.93 -7.00
N VAL A 156 9.10 1.05 -7.90
CA VAL A 156 9.71 0.76 -9.20
C VAL A 156 8.60 0.68 -10.24
N VAL A 157 8.69 1.43 -11.32
CA VAL A 157 7.70 1.42 -12.40
C VAL A 157 8.02 0.31 -13.39
N LEU A 158 7.04 -0.53 -13.68
CA LEU A 158 7.13 -1.57 -14.70
C LEU A 158 6.21 -1.21 -15.87
N LEU A 159 6.80 -0.97 -17.03
CA LEU A 159 6.13 -0.80 -18.31
C LEU A 159 5.92 -2.16 -18.95
N SER A 160 4.78 -2.78 -18.65
CA SER A 160 4.47 -4.14 -19.10
C SER A 160 4.01 -4.20 -20.56
N LYS A 161 4.08 -5.40 -21.14
CA LYS A 161 3.70 -5.67 -22.54
C LYS A 161 4.55 -4.85 -23.53
N SER A 162 5.86 -4.69 -23.23
CA SER A 162 6.79 -3.95 -24.09
C SER A 162 6.85 -4.51 -25.51
N ASP A 163 6.56 -5.80 -25.69
CA ASP A 163 6.45 -6.50 -26.97
C ASP A 163 5.30 -6.00 -27.87
N LEU A 164 4.35 -5.23 -27.36
CA LEU A 164 3.20 -4.71 -28.10
C LEU A 164 3.34 -3.24 -28.52
N ALA A 165 4.39 -2.55 -28.09
CA ALA A 165 4.57 -1.12 -28.41
C ALA A 165 5.60 -0.94 -29.52
N ASP A 166 5.28 -0.08 -30.49
CA ASP A 166 6.20 0.32 -31.56
C ASP A 166 7.33 1.21 -31.04
N ASP A 167 7.05 2.04 -30.01
CA ASP A 167 8.01 2.95 -29.37
C ASP A 167 7.90 2.87 -27.82
N VAL A 168 8.59 1.90 -27.26
CA VAL A 168 8.67 1.70 -25.79
C VAL A 168 9.41 2.85 -25.12
N GLU A 169 10.39 3.46 -25.83
CA GLU A 169 11.21 4.52 -25.27
C GLU A 169 10.43 5.80 -25.00
N ALA A 170 9.44 6.13 -25.83
CA ALA A 170 8.53 7.26 -25.58
C ALA A 170 7.76 7.07 -24.27
N PHE A 171 7.21 5.87 -24.01
CA PHE A 171 6.55 5.56 -22.73
C PHE A 171 7.51 5.61 -21.55
N ARG A 172 8.75 5.14 -21.75
CA ARG A 172 9.77 5.17 -20.69
C ARG A 172 10.13 6.61 -20.31
N LEU A 173 10.29 7.48 -21.29
CA LEU A 173 10.58 8.90 -21.05
C LEU A 173 9.42 9.59 -20.32
N GLU A 174 8.19 9.36 -20.75
CA GLU A 174 6.99 9.92 -20.10
C GLU A 174 6.83 9.42 -18.66
N ALA A 175 7.04 8.12 -18.41
CA ALA A 175 7.02 7.56 -17.07
C ALA A 175 8.15 8.12 -16.20
N ALA A 176 9.37 8.26 -16.72
CA ALA A 176 10.51 8.81 -15.99
C ALA A 176 10.32 10.30 -15.64
N THR A 177 9.69 11.06 -16.53
CA THR A 177 9.33 12.47 -16.27
C THR A 177 8.26 12.56 -15.16
N THR A 178 7.32 11.60 -15.13
CA THR A 178 6.26 11.54 -14.12
C THR A 178 6.79 11.09 -12.75
N ALA A 179 7.83 10.27 -12.74
CA ALA A 179 8.41 9.63 -11.56
C ALA A 179 9.92 9.93 -11.43
N PRO A 180 10.32 11.18 -11.16
CA PRO A 180 11.74 11.52 -11.02
C PRO A 180 12.41 10.69 -9.92
N GLY A 181 13.57 10.10 -10.25
CA GLY A 181 14.34 9.29 -9.31
C GLY A 181 13.79 7.88 -9.04
N VAL A 182 12.76 7.47 -9.76
CA VAL A 182 12.20 6.11 -9.70
C VAL A 182 12.69 5.30 -10.89
N ASP A 183 13.11 4.07 -10.65
CA ASP A 183 13.52 3.16 -11.72
C ASP A 183 12.33 2.79 -12.60
N VAL A 184 12.50 2.93 -13.92
CA VAL A 184 11.49 2.59 -14.94
C VAL A 184 12.02 1.46 -15.82
N ILE A 185 11.39 0.30 -15.76
CA ILE A 185 11.80 -0.92 -16.44
C ILE A 185 10.72 -1.34 -17.44
N ALA A 186 11.09 -1.42 -18.73
CA ALA A 186 10.24 -2.05 -19.73
C ALA A 186 10.33 -3.58 -19.59
N VAL A 187 9.16 -4.25 -19.63
CA VAL A 187 9.09 -5.69 -19.37
C VAL A 187 8.05 -6.39 -20.25
N SER A 188 8.43 -7.52 -20.83
CA SER A 188 7.51 -8.46 -21.47
C SER A 188 7.61 -9.83 -20.81
N ALA A 189 6.50 -10.29 -20.24
CA ALA A 189 6.40 -11.64 -19.70
C ALA A 189 6.36 -12.71 -20.80
N ILE A 190 6.12 -12.33 -22.07
CA ILE A 190 6.07 -13.24 -23.22
C ILE A 190 7.47 -13.48 -23.79
N THR A 191 8.23 -12.41 -24.02
CA THR A 191 9.58 -12.49 -24.57
C THR A 191 10.66 -12.72 -23.50
N GLY A 192 10.34 -12.42 -22.23
CA GLY A 192 11.31 -12.44 -21.13
C GLY A 192 12.12 -11.15 -21.00
N GLU A 193 11.93 -10.18 -21.90
CA GLU A 193 12.60 -8.88 -21.84
C GLU A 193 12.36 -8.19 -20.50
N GLY A 194 13.40 -7.61 -19.91
CA GLY A 194 13.34 -6.86 -18.66
C GLY A 194 13.13 -7.69 -17.38
N ILE A 195 12.79 -8.99 -17.47
CA ILE A 195 12.52 -9.85 -16.29
C ILE A 195 13.75 -9.92 -15.36
N GLU A 196 14.96 -10.02 -15.91
CA GLU A 196 16.18 -10.03 -15.08
C GLU A 196 16.45 -8.68 -14.40
N ALA A 197 16.12 -7.57 -15.04
CA ALA A 197 16.19 -6.25 -14.40
C ALA A 197 15.20 -6.14 -13.22
N VAL A 198 13.97 -6.63 -13.38
CA VAL A 198 13.00 -6.74 -12.28
C VAL A 198 13.53 -7.65 -11.17
N ARG A 199 14.14 -8.79 -11.54
CA ARG A 199 14.78 -9.72 -10.58
C ARG A 199 15.91 -9.04 -9.79
N GLY A 200 16.62 -8.09 -10.37
CA GLY A 200 17.68 -7.32 -9.72
C GLY A 200 17.21 -6.53 -8.49
N HIS A 201 15.94 -6.17 -8.43
CA HIS A 201 15.33 -5.52 -7.25
C HIS A 201 14.90 -6.52 -6.18
N LEU A 202 14.78 -7.81 -6.51
CA LEU A 202 14.64 -8.87 -5.53
C LEU A 202 16.01 -9.07 -4.86
N GLY A 203 16.01 -9.47 -3.62
CA GLY A 203 17.21 -9.78 -2.85
C GLY A 203 16.84 -10.77 -1.76
N ALA A 204 17.82 -11.50 -1.23
CA ALA A 204 17.56 -12.49 -0.19
C ALA A 204 16.70 -11.88 0.93
N GLY A 205 15.51 -12.41 1.10
CA GLY A 205 14.53 -11.94 2.06
C GLY A 205 13.81 -10.63 1.75
N ARG A 206 14.12 -9.91 0.66
CA ARG A 206 13.37 -8.71 0.26
C ARG A 206 11.94 -9.04 -0.09
N THR A 207 11.05 -8.22 0.42
CA THR A 207 9.60 -8.38 0.24
C THR A 207 9.09 -7.41 -0.81
N VAL A 208 8.41 -7.93 -1.82
CA VAL A 208 7.87 -7.13 -2.91
C VAL A 208 6.35 -7.28 -3.01
N VAL A 209 5.69 -6.25 -3.55
CA VAL A 209 4.28 -6.27 -3.93
C VAL A 209 4.10 -5.69 -5.32
N PHE A 210 3.06 -6.14 -6.04
CA PHE A 210 2.70 -5.61 -7.35
C PHE A 210 1.38 -4.85 -7.26
N THR A 211 1.36 -3.61 -7.73
CA THR A 211 0.16 -2.79 -7.86
C THR A 211 -0.06 -2.36 -9.31
N GLY A 212 -1.27 -1.94 -9.64
CA GLY A 212 -1.65 -1.53 -11.00
C GLY A 212 -3.02 -2.06 -11.38
N SER A 213 -3.58 -1.56 -12.48
CA SER A 213 -4.92 -1.88 -12.95
C SER A 213 -5.11 -3.39 -13.26
N SER A 214 -6.36 -3.83 -13.38
CA SER A 214 -6.64 -5.18 -13.85
C SER A 214 -6.19 -5.33 -15.31
N GLY A 215 -5.64 -6.51 -15.66
CA GLY A 215 -5.23 -6.79 -17.05
C GLY A 215 -3.89 -6.20 -17.49
N VAL A 216 -3.19 -5.43 -16.64
CA VAL A 216 -1.88 -4.85 -17.00
C VAL A 216 -0.72 -5.86 -17.01
N GLY A 217 -0.95 -7.14 -16.68
CA GLY A 217 0.09 -8.18 -16.79
C GLY A 217 0.82 -8.52 -15.48
N LYS A 218 0.35 -8.09 -14.31
CA LYS A 218 0.98 -8.39 -13.02
C LYS A 218 1.22 -9.88 -12.79
N SER A 219 0.17 -10.70 -12.92
CA SER A 219 0.27 -12.16 -12.74
C SER A 219 1.23 -12.80 -13.74
N SER A 220 1.25 -12.30 -14.99
CA SER A 220 2.18 -12.81 -16.01
C SER A 220 3.64 -12.50 -15.65
N ILE A 221 3.93 -11.29 -15.16
CA ILE A 221 5.28 -10.91 -14.70
C ILE A 221 5.68 -11.75 -13.49
N VAL A 222 4.79 -11.95 -12.52
CA VAL A 222 5.07 -12.80 -11.35
C VAL A 222 5.38 -14.22 -11.75
N ASN A 223 4.61 -14.81 -12.69
CA ASN A 223 4.86 -16.16 -13.20
C ASN A 223 6.19 -16.24 -13.93
N ALA A 224 6.55 -15.23 -14.73
CA ALA A 224 7.85 -15.17 -15.38
C ALA A 224 9.02 -15.06 -14.39
N LEU A 225 8.84 -14.31 -13.28
CA LEU A 225 9.82 -14.23 -12.19
C LEU A 225 9.96 -15.56 -11.44
N ALA A 226 8.84 -16.25 -11.20
CA ALA A 226 8.82 -17.55 -10.52
C ALA A 226 9.39 -18.69 -11.40
N GLY A 227 9.30 -18.55 -12.71
CA GLY A 227 9.64 -19.63 -13.66
C GLY A 227 8.58 -20.73 -13.75
N GLU A 228 7.42 -20.51 -13.15
CA GLU A 228 6.28 -21.42 -13.13
C GLU A 228 4.95 -20.67 -13.03
N ALA A 229 3.84 -21.36 -13.29
CA ALA A 229 2.49 -20.79 -13.18
C ALA A 229 2.04 -20.68 -11.72
N LEU A 230 2.55 -19.69 -11.01
CA LEU A 230 2.26 -19.42 -9.60
C LEU A 230 0.90 -18.75 -9.40
N LEU A 231 0.52 -17.83 -10.31
CA LEU A 231 -0.73 -17.07 -10.27
C LEU A 231 -1.56 -17.31 -11.54
N ASP A 232 -2.90 -17.30 -11.39
CA ASP A 232 -3.80 -17.39 -12.52
C ASP A 232 -3.68 -16.14 -13.43
N THR A 233 -3.47 -16.36 -14.73
CA THR A 233 -3.34 -15.32 -15.75
C THR A 233 -4.62 -15.12 -16.56
N GLY A 234 -5.76 -15.70 -16.15
CA GLY A 234 -7.03 -15.64 -16.85
C GLY A 234 -7.57 -14.22 -16.98
N GLY A 235 -7.86 -13.80 -18.22
CA GLY A 235 -8.56 -12.56 -18.53
C GLY A 235 -9.96 -12.56 -17.92
N ILE A 236 -10.51 -11.34 -17.71
CA ILE A 236 -11.88 -10.98 -17.30
C ILE A 236 -12.74 -12.19 -16.89
N ARG A 237 -12.95 -12.35 -15.59
CA ARG A 237 -13.84 -13.39 -15.05
C ARG A 237 -15.24 -13.20 -15.58
N LEU A 238 -15.62 -13.96 -16.60
CA LEU A 238 -17.00 -14.30 -16.83
C LEU A 238 -17.43 -15.20 -15.67
N ASP A 239 -18.54 -14.85 -15.04
CA ASP A 239 -19.18 -15.60 -13.96
C ASP A 239 -19.15 -17.11 -14.22
N ASP A 240 -18.25 -17.82 -13.56
CA ASP A 240 -18.32 -19.26 -13.50
C ASP A 240 -19.13 -19.66 -12.27
N ALA A 241 -20.41 -19.91 -12.50
CA ALA A 241 -21.38 -20.43 -11.53
C ALA A 241 -21.08 -21.88 -11.11
N ARG A 242 -19.80 -22.26 -10.95
CA ARG A 242 -19.36 -23.55 -10.40
C ARG A 242 -18.24 -23.34 -9.41
N GLY A 243 -18.62 -23.31 -8.15
CA GLY A 243 -17.86 -23.39 -6.91
C GLY A 243 -16.42 -23.95 -6.92
N ARG A 244 -15.48 -23.29 -7.59
CA ARG A 244 -14.06 -23.43 -7.34
C ARG A 244 -13.55 -22.12 -6.77
N HIS A 245 -13.10 -22.18 -5.54
CA HIS A 245 -12.55 -21.10 -4.76
C HIS A 245 -11.43 -20.39 -5.52
N THR A 246 -11.76 -19.26 -6.14
CA THR A 246 -10.77 -18.31 -6.62
C THR A 246 -10.09 -17.69 -5.40
N THR A 247 -8.79 -17.76 -5.34
CA THR A 247 -7.90 -17.34 -4.27
C THR A 247 -8.17 -15.89 -3.87
N THR A 248 -9.07 -15.69 -2.90
CA THR A 248 -9.30 -14.40 -2.21
C THR A 248 -8.33 -14.22 -1.04
N ARG A 249 -7.32 -15.08 -0.93
CA ARG A 249 -6.38 -15.10 0.20
C ARG A 249 -5.21 -14.18 -0.09
N ARG A 250 -4.84 -13.41 0.91
CA ARG A 250 -3.56 -12.71 0.94
C ARG A 250 -2.53 -13.71 1.41
N GLN A 251 -1.45 -13.81 0.68
CA GLN A 251 -0.39 -14.74 1.03
C GLN A 251 0.99 -14.21 0.65
N LEU A 252 1.97 -14.54 1.48
CA LEU A 252 3.37 -14.35 1.22
C LEU A 252 3.90 -15.61 0.53
N VAL A 253 4.49 -15.43 -0.65
CA VAL A 253 5.02 -16.49 -1.51
C VAL A 253 6.50 -16.30 -1.70
N ARG A 254 7.28 -17.36 -1.59
CA ARG A 254 8.72 -17.33 -1.85
C ARG A 254 8.97 -17.33 -3.36
N LEU A 255 9.80 -16.40 -3.82
CA LEU A 255 10.31 -16.34 -5.17
C LEU A 255 11.81 -16.71 -5.17
N ALA A 256 12.35 -17.07 -6.32
CA ALA A 256 13.80 -17.20 -6.46
C ALA A 256 14.45 -15.82 -6.23
N GLY A 257 15.05 -15.65 -5.05
CA GLY A 257 15.75 -14.42 -4.68
C GLY A 257 14.96 -13.40 -3.83
N GLY A 258 13.72 -13.69 -3.40
CA GLY A 258 12.94 -12.79 -2.55
C GLY A 258 11.58 -13.34 -2.14
N VAL A 259 10.72 -12.49 -1.63
CA VAL A 259 9.35 -12.84 -1.22
C VAL A 259 8.34 -11.90 -1.84
N LEU A 260 7.25 -12.45 -2.34
CA LEU A 260 6.10 -11.70 -2.86
C LEU A 260 4.95 -11.75 -1.85
N ILE A 261 4.32 -10.61 -1.57
CA ILE A 261 3.00 -10.63 -0.95
C ILE A 261 1.96 -10.44 -2.06
N ASP A 262 1.20 -11.51 -2.33
CA ASP A 262 0.06 -11.44 -3.25
C ASP A 262 -1.19 -10.98 -2.48
N THR A 263 -1.70 -9.83 -2.87
CA THR A 263 -2.87 -9.23 -2.25
C THR A 263 -3.95 -8.94 -3.30
N PRO A 264 -5.04 -9.73 -3.29
CA PRO A 264 -6.20 -9.44 -4.13
C PRO A 264 -6.89 -8.17 -3.68
N GLY A 265 -6.47 -7.04 -3.89
CA GLY A 265 -7.03 -5.77 -3.36
C GLY A 265 -6.10 -4.59 -3.56
N LEU A 266 -4.83 -4.84 -3.88
CA LEU A 266 -3.88 -3.80 -4.30
C LEU A 266 -4.25 -3.17 -5.67
N ARG A 267 -5.29 -3.70 -6.33
CA ARG A 267 -5.82 -3.17 -7.61
C ARG A 267 -6.53 -1.83 -7.43
N GLU A 268 -7.08 -1.60 -6.25
CA GLU A 268 -7.82 -0.40 -5.87
C GLU A 268 -7.16 0.21 -4.63
N LEU A 269 -5.93 0.69 -4.80
CA LEU A 269 -5.30 1.50 -3.76
C LEU A 269 -6.10 2.79 -3.64
N GLY A 270 -6.89 2.84 -2.58
CA GLY A 270 -7.69 4.01 -2.23
C GLY A 270 -6.84 5.05 -1.50
N VAL A 271 -7.44 6.08 -1.15
CA VAL A 271 -7.13 7.28 -0.43
C VAL A 271 -5.84 7.29 0.41
N LEU A 272 -5.03 8.30 0.14
CA LEU A 272 -3.75 8.68 0.75
C LEU A 272 -3.95 9.41 2.08
N ASP A 273 -2.98 9.35 3.00
CA ASP A 273 -2.87 10.26 4.15
C ASP A 273 -2.21 11.60 3.80
N GLY A 274 -1.47 11.64 2.71
CA GLY A 274 -0.87 12.84 2.15
C GLY A 274 0.65 12.94 2.26
N ASP A 275 1.32 12.11 3.06
CA ASP A 275 2.79 12.19 3.18
C ASP A 275 3.49 11.67 1.92
N GLY A 276 3.00 10.59 1.31
CA GLY A 276 3.47 10.09 0.02
C GLY A 276 3.11 11.00 -1.16
N LEU A 277 2.09 11.84 -1.01
CA LEU A 277 1.69 12.81 -2.02
C LEU A 277 2.75 13.89 -2.23
N ALA A 278 3.32 14.43 -1.13
CA ALA A 278 4.37 15.43 -1.20
C ALA A 278 5.60 14.89 -1.96
N THR A 279 5.98 13.63 -1.74
CA THR A 279 7.10 13.02 -2.46
C THR A 279 6.78 12.79 -3.94
N ALA A 280 5.56 12.33 -4.27
CA ALA A 280 5.17 12.06 -5.66
C ALA A 280 5.00 13.35 -6.49
N PHE A 281 4.71 14.48 -5.83
CA PHE A 281 4.51 15.81 -6.43
C PHE A 281 5.48 16.84 -5.88
N ASP A 282 6.74 16.43 -5.65
CA ASP A 282 7.79 17.27 -5.08
C ASP A 282 8.02 18.56 -5.89
N ASP A 283 7.90 18.51 -7.22
CA ASP A 283 7.93 19.66 -8.11
C ASP A 283 6.83 20.70 -7.83
N VAL A 284 5.62 20.23 -7.51
CA VAL A 284 4.50 21.10 -7.12
C VAL A 284 4.74 21.70 -5.74
N GLU A 285 5.20 20.88 -4.78
CA GLU A 285 5.47 21.30 -3.39
C GLU A 285 6.61 22.33 -3.35
N GLN A 286 7.70 22.10 -4.10
CA GLN A 286 8.82 23.04 -4.21
C GLN A 286 8.39 24.37 -4.84
N THR A 287 7.51 24.32 -5.86
CA THR A 287 6.94 25.51 -6.48
C THR A 287 6.04 26.25 -5.49
N ALA A 288 5.18 25.53 -4.76
CA ALA A 288 4.28 26.10 -3.78
C ALA A 288 5.00 26.76 -2.60
N ALA A 289 6.17 26.24 -2.19
CA ALA A 289 7.00 26.83 -1.15
C ALA A 289 7.49 28.25 -1.49
N ASN A 290 7.52 28.63 -2.78
CA ASN A 290 7.89 29.96 -3.25
C ASN A 290 6.72 30.95 -3.32
N CYS A 291 5.49 30.56 -2.93
CA CYS A 291 4.37 31.47 -2.86
C CYS A 291 4.60 32.59 -1.82
N ARG A 292 4.07 33.77 -2.11
CA ARG A 292 4.16 34.93 -1.21
C ARG A 292 3.52 34.68 0.15
N PHE A 293 2.47 33.85 0.21
CA PHE A 293 1.72 33.55 1.43
C PHE A 293 1.84 32.06 1.75
N GLY A 294 2.14 31.73 3.00
CA GLY A 294 2.28 30.34 3.47
C GLY A 294 0.96 29.54 3.51
N ASP A 295 -0.19 30.21 3.44
CA ASP A 295 -1.52 29.62 3.34
C ASP A 295 -2.17 29.79 1.96
N CYS A 296 -1.32 29.99 0.92
CA CYS A 296 -1.75 30.16 -0.47
C CYS A 296 -2.58 28.96 -0.93
N ARG A 297 -3.74 29.21 -1.51
CA ARG A 297 -4.61 28.16 -2.08
C ARG A 297 -4.46 28.04 -3.60
N HIS A 298 -3.55 28.81 -4.19
CA HIS A 298 -3.22 28.83 -5.62
C HIS A 298 -4.40 29.18 -6.55
N GLN A 299 -5.42 29.89 -6.03
CA GLN A 299 -6.64 30.26 -6.79
C GLN A 299 -6.57 31.65 -7.36
N SER A 300 -6.48 32.67 -6.49
CA SER A 300 -6.52 34.07 -6.89
C SER A 300 -5.51 34.95 -6.17
N GLU A 301 -4.69 34.39 -5.29
CA GLU A 301 -3.77 35.12 -4.46
C GLU A 301 -2.67 35.82 -5.28
N PRO A 302 -2.35 37.08 -4.98
CA PRO A 302 -1.29 37.80 -5.66
C PRO A 302 0.09 37.24 -5.24
N GLY A 303 0.99 37.05 -6.22
CA GLY A 303 2.33 36.48 -5.99
C GLY A 303 2.30 34.97 -5.70
N CYS A 304 1.35 34.26 -6.32
CA CYS A 304 1.27 32.81 -6.28
C CYS A 304 2.25 32.20 -7.31
N ALA A 305 3.34 31.58 -6.81
CA ALA A 305 4.36 30.97 -7.68
C ALA A 305 3.82 29.81 -8.52
N VAL A 306 2.87 29.03 -7.99
CA VAL A 306 2.24 27.93 -8.73
C VAL A 306 1.47 28.44 -9.96
N ARG A 307 0.69 29.51 -9.82
CA ARG A 307 -0.03 30.10 -10.96
C ARG A 307 0.91 30.71 -11.98
N GLU A 308 2.00 31.31 -11.52
CA GLU A 308 3.04 31.85 -12.40
C GLU A 308 3.74 30.74 -13.17
N ALA A 309 4.14 29.66 -12.51
CA ALA A 309 4.77 28.48 -13.13
C ALA A 309 3.84 27.85 -14.19
N ILE A 310 2.53 27.74 -13.90
CA ILE A 310 1.55 27.23 -14.87
C ILE A 310 1.41 28.18 -16.07
N ALA A 311 1.37 29.49 -15.84
CA ALA A 311 1.25 30.48 -16.91
C ALA A 311 2.49 30.51 -17.82
N ASN A 312 3.67 30.24 -17.26
CA ASN A 312 4.94 30.20 -17.99
C ASN A 312 5.21 28.84 -18.68
N GLY A 313 4.42 27.81 -18.35
CA GLY A 313 4.62 26.43 -18.83
C GLY A 313 5.68 25.63 -18.07
N ASP A 314 6.18 26.14 -16.92
CA ASP A 314 7.14 25.45 -16.05
C ASP A 314 6.48 24.33 -15.22
N LEU A 315 5.16 24.44 -15.00
CA LEU A 315 4.34 23.43 -14.34
C LEU A 315 3.11 23.09 -15.19
N ASP A 316 2.90 21.81 -15.45
CA ASP A 316 1.71 21.34 -16.18
C ASP A 316 0.45 21.57 -15.34
N ARG A 317 -0.55 22.21 -15.94
CA ARG A 317 -1.86 22.48 -15.32
C ARG A 317 -2.55 21.19 -14.86
N ASP A 318 -2.58 20.18 -15.72
CA ASP A 318 -3.24 18.92 -15.40
C ASP A 318 -2.55 18.18 -14.24
N ARG A 319 -1.21 18.31 -14.13
CA ARG A 319 -0.44 17.78 -13.00
C ARG A 319 -0.83 18.46 -11.68
N PHE A 320 -0.97 19.78 -11.69
CA PHE A 320 -1.44 20.53 -10.52
C PHE A 320 -2.88 20.17 -10.14
N ASP A 321 -3.78 20.03 -11.13
CA ASP A 321 -5.18 19.64 -10.88
C ASP A 321 -5.27 18.22 -10.29
N ALA A 322 -4.40 17.30 -10.71
CA ALA A 322 -4.28 15.95 -10.13
C ALA A 322 -3.81 16.00 -8.67
N TYR A 323 -2.78 16.80 -8.38
CA TYR A 323 -2.29 17.05 -7.02
C TYR A 323 -3.40 17.58 -6.10
N GLU A 324 -4.11 18.65 -6.50
CA GLU A 324 -5.22 19.21 -5.72
C GLU A 324 -6.34 18.19 -5.47
N LYS A 325 -6.65 17.35 -6.46
CA LYS A 325 -7.65 16.28 -6.32
C LYS A 325 -7.22 15.27 -5.26
N LEU A 326 -5.98 14.77 -5.34
CA LEU A 326 -5.43 13.79 -4.40
C LEU A 326 -5.29 14.39 -2.99
N GLN A 327 -4.88 15.65 -2.88
CA GLN A 327 -4.83 16.37 -1.59
C GLN A 327 -6.21 16.46 -0.93
N ARG A 328 -7.25 16.76 -1.70
CA ARG A 328 -8.65 16.77 -1.20
C ARG A 328 -9.12 15.37 -0.77
N GLU A 329 -8.74 14.33 -1.50
CA GLU A 329 -9.03 12.95 -1.12
C GLU A 329 -8.33 12.58 0.19
N ALA A 330 -7.03 12.91 0.34
CA ALA A 330 -6.24 12.68 1.55
C ALA A 330 -6.83 13.41 2.78
N ALA A 331 -7.18 14.68 2.62
CA ALA A 331 -7.80 15.46 3.70
C ALA A 331 -9.12 14.86 4.18
N ARG A 332 -9.97 14.39 3.26
CA ARG A 332 -11.21 13.68 3.60
C ARG A 332 -10.96 12.38 4.36
N ALA A 333 -9.93 11.64 3.96
CA ALA A 333 -9.55 10.40 4.62
C ALA A 333 -9.06 10.62 6.05
N ARG A 334 -8.18 11.61 6.25
CA ARG A 334 -7.72 12.02 7.59
C ARG A 334 -8.90 12.37 8.51
N LEU A 335 -9.85 13.16 8.02
CA LEU A 335 -11.07 13.51 8.77
C LEU A 335 -11.93 12.28 9.09
N ALA A 336 -12.00 11.30 8.19
CA ALA A 336 -12.78 10.09 8.41
C ALA A 336 -12.16 9.17 9.47
N THR A 337 -10.83 9.17 9.62
CA THR A 337 -10.09 8.37 10.61
C THR A 337 -9.94 9.06 11.95
N ASP A 338 -9.91 10.39 11.98
CA ASP A 338 -9.76 11.18 13.21
C ASP A 338 -11.08 11.27 13.99
N ALA A 339 -11.17 10.59 15.14
CA ALA A 339 -12.35 10.64 16.02
C ALA A 339 -12.56 12.00 16.69
N LEU A 340 -11.48 12.74 16.97
CA LEU A 340 -11.54 14.10 17.53
C LEU A 340 -11.95 15.11 16.46
N GLY A 341 -11.40 15.02 15.25
CA GLY A 341 -11.80 15.82 14.10
C GLY A 341 -13.27 15.63 13.75
N ARG A 342 -13.78 14.39 13.75
CA ARG A 342 -15.21 14.11 13.55
C ARG A 342 -16.11 14.72 14.63
N ARG A 343 -15.64 14.78 15.89
CA ARG A 343 -16.40 15.45 16.98
C ARG A 343 -16.39 16.97 16.78
N ALA A 344 -15.27 17.55 16.39
CA ALA A 344 -15.16 18.98 16.13
C ALA A 344 -16.02 19.40 14.94
N GLU A 345 -16.01 18.62 13.86
CA GLU A 345 -16.82 18.87 12.66
C GLU A 345 -18.32 18.74 12.97
N ARG A 346 -18.75 17.72 13.71
CA ARG A 346 -20.15 17.61 14.18
C ARG A 346 -20.58 18.81 15.02
N ARG A 347 -19.70 19.33 15.89
CA ARG A 347 -20.00 20.57 16.66
C ARG A 347 -20.14 21.77 15.72
N LYS A 348 -19.25 21.90 14.73
CA LYS A 348 -19.32 22.99 13.73
C LYS A 348 -20.64 22.94 12.95
N TRP A 349 -21.03 21.79 12.44
CA TRP A 349 -22.29 21.60 11.74
C TRP A 349 -23.51 21.82 12.62
N SER A 350 -23.47 21.37 13.87
CA SER A 350 -24.55 21.65 14.88
C SER A 350 -24.73 23.14 15.14
N VAL A 351 -23.63 23.91 15.19
CA VAL A 351 -23.71 25.37 15.36
C VAL A 351 -24.28 26.05 14.12
N ILE A 352 -23.82 25.62 12.94
CA ILE A 352 -24.33 26.15 11.65
C ILE A 352 -25.82 25.84 11.50
N SER A 353 -26.23 24.60 11.72
CA SER A 353 -27.64 24.19 11.66
C SER A 353 -28.52 25.01 12.61
N LYS A 354 -28.11 25.18 13.87
CA LYS A 354 -28.83 26.02 14.84
C LYS A 354 -28.95 27.49 14.39
N ARG A 355 -27.89 28.05 13.76
CA ARG A 355 -27.94 29.41 13.22
C ARG A 355 -28.87 29.52 12.01
N VAL A 356 -28.84 28.53 11.11
CA VAL A 356 -29.76 28.45 9.96
C VAL A 356 -31.21 28.33 10.46
N ASP A 357 -31.47 27.41 11.40
CA ASP A 357 -32.82 27.24 12.00
C ASP A 357 -33.30 28.50 12.67
N ALA A 358 -32.44 29.20 13.41
CA ALA A 358 -32.77 30.47 14.03
C ALA A 358 -33.09 31.56 13.00
N HIS A 359 -32.30 31.65 11.94
CA HIS A 359 -32.51 32.57 10.84
C HIS A 359 -33.81 32.28 10.06
N MET A 360 -34.09 30.99 9.80
CA MET A 360 -35.32 30.55 9.14
C MET A 360 -36.56 30.87 9.99
N ARG A 361 -36.51 30.68 11.32
CA ARG A 361 -37.59 31.05 12.24
C ARG A 361 -37.82 32.55 12.27
N LEU A 362 -36.77 33.36 12.23
CA LEU A 362 -36.90 34.82 12.18
C LEU A 362 -37.47 35.31 10.84
N LYS A 363 -37.15 34.63 9.72
CA LYS A 363 -37.55 35.05 8.38
C LYS A 363 -38.94 34.55 7.96
N TYR A 364 -39.34 33.38 8.42
CA TYR A 364 -40.56 32.70 7.96
C TYR A 364 -41.57 32.39 9.05
N GLY A 365 -41.31 32.75 10.30
CA GLY A 365 -42.18 32.44 11.43
C GLY A 365 -42.16 30.95 11.80
N SER A 366 -42.56 30.64 13.04
CA SER A 366 -42.78 29.25 13.45
C SER A 366 -44.17 28.82 12.97
N GLU A 367 -44.26 28.22 11.80
CA GLU A 367 -45.45 27.41 11.52
C GLU A 367 -45.39 26.14 12.37
N ARG A 368 -46.46 25.95 13.14
CA ARG A 368 -46.71 24.73 13.92
C ARG A 368 -47.18 23.62 13.02
#